data_3bb571ebd7772f82245d01c1f6b95e42
#
_entry.id   3bb571ebd7772f82245d01c1f6b95e42
#
_cell.length_a   1.000
_cell.length_b   1.000
_cell.length_c   1.000
_cell.angle_alpha   90.00
_cell.angle_beta   90.00
_cell.angle_gamma   90.00
#
_symmetry.space_group_name_H-M   'P 1'
#
loop_
_entity.id
_entity.type
_entity.pdbx_description
1 polymer ?
#
loop_
_entity_poly.entity_id
_entity_poly.type
_entity_poly.pdbx_seq_one_letter_code
_entity_poly.pdbx_strand_id
1 'polypeptide(L)'
;MLRDQLGADAFNRGLRRFWKEQQFRVAGWADLQRAFEPASGKKLDIFFAQWLTRRGAPQPVIHDAQITQQNGRHRIAVTLAQPAPAYALRVPLVVTTAGGKQEHIVELNREQQRYVLESSARPVSLALDPDLRLFRRLDAAELPPILRQVINDPATLTVTAGNDAAFQETARRLAEKLLDHAPRYIGQYDRAQTLLLIGTHQASQEFLLKHKLPAQPATLRGKGSAQVWAARQDGGKTLLVVSADDSAALEALLRPLPHYGSESYLAFDGGKVIERGVWPAPPREWLFPAH
;
A
#
# COMPACT_ATOMS: atom_id res chain seq x y z
N MET A 1 3.87 9.50 -14.32
CA MET A 1 3.19 9.13 -15.59
C MET A 1 3.54 10.06 -16.74
N LEU A 2 3.22 11.37 -16.74
CA LEU A 2 3.55 12.26 -17.86
C LEU A 2 5.06 12.30 -18.16
N ARG A 3 5.91 12.36 -17.13
CA ARG A 3 7.37 12.28 -17.28
C ARG A 3 7.82 10.96 -17.95
N ASP A 4 7.21 9.84 -17.57
CA ASP A 4 7.55 8.53 -18.16
C ASP A 4 7.12 8.43 -19.64
N GLN A 5 6.03 9.12 -19.99
CA GLN A 5 5.56 9.17 -21.37
C GLN A 5 6.42 10.08 -22.29
N LEU A 6 6.93 11.18 -21.74
CA LEU A 6 7.65 12.19 -22.51
C LEU A 6 9.17 12.01 -22.47
N GLY A 7 9.68 11.36 -21.45
CA GLY A 7 11.09 11.34 -21.10
C GLY A 7 11.47 12.59 -20.25
N ALA A 8 12.56 12.46 -19.49
CA ALA A 8 12.96 13.46 -18.50
C ALA A 8 13.25 14.84 -19.15
N ASP A 9 13.93 14.87 -20.28
CA ASP A 9 14.33 16.11 -20.94
C ASP A 9 13.14 16.90 -21.49
N ALA A 10 12.22 16.23 -22.19
CA ALA A 10 11.01 16.87 -22.71
C ALA A 10 10.10 17.33 -21.57
N PHE A 11 9.97 16.52 -20.52
CA PHE A 11 9.24 16.89 -19.32
C PHE A 11 9.81 18.13 -18.66
N ASN A 12 11.13 18.19 -18.45
CA ASN A 12 11.79 19.35 -17.85
C ASN A 12 11.68 20.63 -18.74
N ARG A 13 11.75 20.48 -20.08
CA ARG A 13 11.50 21.62 -20.99
C ARG A 13 10.05 22.11 -20.87
N GLY A 14 9.09 21.19 -20.82
CA GLY A 14 7.68 21.51 -20.65
C GLY A 14 7.39 22.26 -19.34
N LEU A 15 7.98 21.83 -18.22
CA LEU A 15 7.86 22.52 -16.94
C LEU A 15 8.44 23.93 -16.98
N ARG A 16 9.64 24.11 -17.54
CA ARG A 16 10.26 25.45 -17.67
C ARG A 16 9.42 26.38 -18.52
N ARG A 17 8.85 25.84 -19.63
CA ARG A 17 7.96 26.61 -20.51
C ARG A 17 6.69 27.00 -19.76
N PHE A 18 6.03 26.03 -19.09
CA PHE A 18 4.84 26.29 -18.30
C PHE A 18 5.08 27.37 -17.24
N TRP A 19 6.18 27.27 -16.49
CA TRP A 19 6.56 28.27 -15.50
C TRP A 19 6.74 29.65 -16.12
N LYS A 20 7.50 29.76 -17.21
CA LYS A 20 7.76 31.03 -17.90
C LYS A 20 6.48 31.71 -18.39
N GLU A 21 5.51 30.93 -18.90
CA GLU A 21 4.28 31.43 -19.45
C GLU A 21 3.19 31.73 -18.42
N GLN A 22 3.20 31.05 -17.29
CA GLN A 22 2.11 31.07 -16.31
C GLN A 22 2.52 31.56 -14.91
N GLN A 23 3.77 31.94 -14.68
CA GLN A 23 4.20 32.44 -13.37
C GLN A 23 3.34 33.67 -12.95
N PHE A 24 2.91 33.65 -11.69
CA PHE A 24 2.03 34.67 -11.09
C PHE A 24 0.64 34.80 -11.73
N ARG A 25 0.20 33.79 -12.48
CA ARG A 25 -1.15 33.72 -13.08
C ARG A 25 -1.89 32.50 -12.60
N VAL A 26 -3.22 32.55 -12.68
CA VAL A 26 -4.05 31.34 -12.49
C VAL A 26 -3.90 30.48 -13.74
N ALA A 27 -3.49 29.24 -13.54
CA ALA A 27 -3.27 28.28 -14.61
C ALA A 27 -4.05 26.98 -14.35
N GLY A 28 -4.48 26.32 -15.42
CA GLY A 28 -5.19 25.05 -15.37
C GLY A 28 -4.48 23.93 -16.15
N TRP A 29 -5.13 22.80 -16.24
CA TRP A 29 -4.59 21.62 -16.93
C TRP A 29 -4.37 21.86 -18.45
N ALA A 30 -5.23 22.67 -19.08
CA ALA A 30 -5.09 23.03 -20.49
C ALA A 30 -3.81 23.86 -20.76
N ASP A 31 -3.42 24.72 -19.80
CA ASP A 31 -2.17 25.48 -19.90
C ASP A 31 -0.96 24.57 -19.78
N LEU A 32 -1.05 23.59 -18.89
CA LEU A 32 -0.01 22.57 -18.74
C LEU A 32 0.13 21.78 -20.05
N GLN A 33 -0.96 21.27 -20.62
CA GLN A 33 -0.96 20.55 -21.90
C GLN A 33 -0.31 21.38 -23.01
N ARG A 34 -0.73 22.64 -23.19
CA ARG A 34 -0.16 23.58 -24.19
C ARG A 34 1.34 23.78 -24.04
N ALA A 35 1.85 23.77 -22.83
CA ALA A 35 3.29 23.92 -22.59
C ALA A 35 4.07 22.64 -22.92
N PHE A 36 3.49 21.45 -22.64
CA PHE A 36 4.17 20.17 -22.81
C PHE A 36 4.14 19.64 -24.26
N GLU A 37 3.07 19.89 -25.03
CA GLU A 37 2.97 19.41 -26.40
C GLU A 37 4.12 19.90 -27.30
N PRO A 38 4.44 21.19 -27.39
CA PRO A 38 5.57 21.64 -28.22
C PRO A 38 6.93 21.21 -27.65
N ALA A 39 7.04 21.11 -26.32
CA ALA A 39 8.28 20.66 -25.67
C ALA A 39 8.62 19.19 -25.96
N SER A 40 7.62 18.37 -26.24
CA SER A 40 7.74 16.94 -26.48
C SER A 40 7.55 16.52 -27.94
N GLY A 41 6.93 17.37 -28.77
CA GLY A 41 6.49 17.03 -30.12
C GLY A 41 5.35 16.01 -30.16
N LYS A 42 4.68 15.74 -29.03
CA LYS A 42 3.60 14.74 -28.91
C LYS A 42 2.26 15.44 -28.63
N LYS A 43 1.18 14.89 -29.19
CA LYS A 43 -0.19 15.24 -28.79
C LYS A 43 -0.54 14.57 -27.47
N LEU A 44 -1.14 15.32 -26.56
CA LEU A 44 -1.44 14.89 -25.20
C LEU A 44 -2.94 14.90 -24.88
N ASP A 45 -3.81 15.15 -25.88
CA ASP A 45 -5.27 15.21 -25.71
C ASP A 45 -5.81 13.94 -25.05
N ILE A 46 -5.43 12.77 -25.57
CA ILE A 46 -5.90 11.48 -25.04
C ILE A 46 -5.42 11.27 -23.60
N PHE A 47 -4.16 11.65 -23.32
CA PHE A 47 -3.60 11.54 -21.96
C PHE A 47 -4.37 12.42 -20.99
N PHE A 48 -4.52 13.71 -21.28
CA PHE A 48 -5.22 14.61 -20.36
C PHE A 48 -6.70 14.27 -20.23
N ALA A 49 -7.39 13.95 -21.34
CA ALA A 49 -8.79 13.52 -21.30
C ALA A 49 -8.97 12.29 -20.40
N GLN A 50 -8.11 11.27 -20.56
CA GLN A 50 -8.18 10.05 -19.75
C GLN A 50 -8.06 10.33 -18.24
N TRP A 51 -7.12 11.18 -17.83
CA TRP A 51 -6.82 11.39 -16.42
C TRP A 51 -7.63 12.49 -15.73
N LEU A 52 -8.24 13.38 -16.51
CA LEU A 52 -9.03 14.50 -15.98
C LEU A 52 -10.54 14.28 -16.03
N THR A 53 -11.04 13.48 -16.99
CA THR A 53 -12.48 13.35 -17.19
C THR A 53 -13.04 11.97 -16.80
N ARG A 54 -12.21 10.92 -16.80
CA ARG A 54 -12.68 9.59 -16.44
C ARG A 54 -12.75 9.45 -14.90
N ARG A 55 -13.81 8.79 -14.45
CA ARG A 55 -13.98 8.42 -13.04
C ARG A 55 -13.29 7.08 -12.75
N GLY A 56 -12.78 6.92 -11.54
CA GLY A 56 -12.09 5.71 -11.08
C GLY A 56 -10.61 5.70 -11.43
N ALA A 57 -10.00 4.54 -11.32
CA ALA A 57 -8.60 4.32 -11.62
C ALA A 57 -8.42 2.96 -12.32
N PRO A 58 -7.43 2.81 -13.22
CA PRO A 58 -7.11 1.53 -13.82
C PRO A 58 -6.68 0.51 -12.77
N GLN A 59 -6.91 -0.77 -13.06
CA GLN A 59 -6.48 -1.88 -12.22
C GLN A 59 -5.80 -2.94 -13.11
N PRO A 60 -4.60 -2.66 -13.64
CA PRO A 60 -3.86 -3.63 -14.43
C PRO A 60 -3.36 -4.77 -13.54
N VAL A 61 -3.42 -6.00 -14.06
CA VAL A 61 -2.94 -7.21 -13.39
C VAL A 61 -2.15 -8.09 -14.37
N ILE A 62 -1.23 -8.88 -13.85
CA ILE A 62 -0.66 -10.01 -14.58
C ILE A 62 -1.71 -11.12 -14.54
N HIS A 63 -2.30 -11.43 -15.69
CA HIS A 63 -3.30 -12.48 -15.82
C HIS A 63 -2.67 -13.86 -15.97
N ASP A 64 -1.59 -13.95 -16.77
CA ASP A 64 -0.80 -15.16 -16.99
C ASP A 64 0.64 -14.79 -17.34
N ALA A 65 1.59 -15.62 -16.91
CA ALA A 65 2.98 -15.50 -17.34
C ALA A 65 3.65 -16.88 -17.40
N GLN A 66 4.34 -17.16 -18.52
CA GLN A 66 5.02 -18.42 -18.77
C GLN A 66 6.42 -18.18 -19.29
N ILE A 67 7.38 -19.03 -18.89
CA ILE A 67 8.75 -18.99 -19.38
C ILE A 67 8.93 -20.08 -20.41
N THR A 68 9.58 -19.73 -21.52
CA THR A 68 10.12 -20.65 -22.50
C THR A 68 11.61 -20.38 -22.71
N GLN A 69 12.38 -21.40 -23.02
CA GLN A 69 13.79 -21.25 -23.38
C GLN A 69 13.95 -21.51 -24.88
N GLN A 70 14.59 -20.58 -25.59
CA GLN A 70 14.88 -20.70 -26.99
C GLN A 70 16.28 -20.13 -27.29
N ASN A 71 17.12 -20.89 -27.95
CA ASN A 71 18.51 -20.49 -28.35
C ASN A 71 19.34 -19.93 -27.18
N GLY A 72 19.26 -20.56 -26.01
CA GLY A 72 20.00 -20.13 -24.81
C GLY A 72 19.47 -18.87 -24.11
N ARG A 73 18.39 -18.28 -24.63
CA ARG A 73 17.71 -17.13 -24.00
C ARG A 73 16.37 -17.55 -23.39
N HIS A 74 15.97 -16.87 -22.32
CA HIS A 74 14.66 -17.06 -21.73
C HIS A 74 13.67 -16.02 -22.30
N ARG A 75 12.49 -16.49 -22.67
CA ARG A 75 11.36 -15.67 -23.10
C ARG A 75 10.23 -15.79 -22.10
N ILE A 76 9.69 -14.67 -21.67
CA ILE A 76 8.55 -14.58 -20.78
C ILE A 76 7.37 -14.13 -21.62
N ALA A 77 6.43 -15.04 -21.89
CA ALA A 77 5.15 -14.68 -22.46
C ALA A 77 4.25 -14.23 -21.31
N VAL A 78 3.91 -12.94 -21.27
CA VAL A 78 3.06 -12.35 -20.23
C VAL A 78 1.78 -11.80 -20.84
N THR A 79 0.64 -12.07 -20.22
CA THR A 79 -0.64 -11.50 -20.54
C THR A 79 -1.04 -10.54 -19.42
N LEU A 80 -1.21 -9.27 -19.77
CA LEU A 80 -1.77 -8.26 -18.87
C LEU A 80 -3.26 -8.11 -19.14
N ALA A 81 -4.03 -7.88 -18.08
CA ALA A 81 -5.45 -7.59 -18.16
C ALA A 81 -5.82 -6.36 -17.32
N GLN A 82 -6.90 -5.67 -17.70
CA GLN A 82 -7.52 -4.58 -16.96
C GLN A 82 -9.03 -4.58 -17.20
N PRO A 83 -9.85 -4.06 -16.27
CA PRO A 83 -11.30 -3.95 -16.46
C PRO A 83 -11.68 -3.01 -17.61
N ALA A 84 -12.85 -3.26 -18.21
CA ALA A 84 -13.49 -2.33 -19.16
C ALA A 84 -14.01 -1.06 -18.43
N PRO A 85 -14.00 0.08 -19.12
CA PRO A 85 -13.33 0.39 -20.36
C PRO A 85 -11.81 0.56 -20.16
N ALA A 86 -11.01 0.00 -21.05
CA ALA A 86 -9.56 -0.02 -20.92
C ALA A 86 -8.95 1.39 -20.86
N TYR A 87 -7.89 1.53 -20.05
CA TYR A 87 -7.03 2.71 -20.03
C TYR A 87 -5.84 2.52 -20.97
N ALA A 88 -5.33 3.60 -21.54
CA ALA A 88 -4.05 3.59 -22.24
C ALA A 88 -2.93 3.81 -21.21
N LEU A 89 -2.18 2.76 -20.90
CA LEU A 89 -1.17 2.74 -19.85
C LEU A 89 0.21 2.40 -20.42
N ARG A 90 1.25 3.00 -19.87
CA ARG A 90 2.63 2.54 -20.00
C ARG A 90 2.99 1.81 -18.71
N VAL A 91 2.95 0.50 -18.76
CA VAL A 91 3.08 -0.38 -17.59
C VAL A 91 4.54 -0.80 -17.42
N PRO A 92 5.19 -0.43 -16.31
CA PRO A 92 6.50 -0.99 -15.97
C PRO A 92 6.34 -2.44 -15.52
N LEU A 93 7.12 -3.32 -16.13
CA LEU A 93 7.26 -4.73 -15.75
C LEU A 93 8.70 -4.96 -15.32
N VAL A 94 8.92 -5.50 -14.13
CA VAL A 94 10.26 -5.79 -13.62
C VAL A 94 10.44 -7.30 -13.54
N VAL A 95 11.38 -7.80 -14.33
CA VAL A 95 11.84 -9.19 -14.30
C VAL A 95 13.00 -9.30 -13.32
N THR A 96 12.88 -10.16 -12.30
CA THR A 96 13.96 -10.46 -11.36
C THR A 96 14.61 -11.79 -11.76
N THR A 97 15.94 -11.78 -11.82
CA THR A 97 16.78 -12.96 -12.06
C THR A 97 17.83 -13.08 -10.96
N ALA A 98 18.59 -14.18 -10.92
CA ALA A 98 19.74 -14.29 -10.03
C ALA A 98 20.82 -13.20 -10.27
N GLY A 99 20.88 -12.63 -11.48
CA GLY A 99 21.82 -11.57 -11.86
C GLY A 99 21.30 -10.15 -11.63
N GLY A 100 20.09 -9.98 -11.12
CA GLY A 100 19.51 -8.66 -10.85
C GLY A 100 18.13 -8.44 -11.47
N LYS A 101 17.72 -7.17 -11.49
CA LYS A 101 16.41 -6.73 -12.00
C LYS A 101 16.54 -6.07 -13.37
N GLN A 102 15.60 -6.38 -14.26
CA GLN A 102 15.48 -5.77 -15.57
C GLN A 102 14.09 -5.18 -15.76
N GLU A 103 14.01 -3.88 -16.07
CA GLU A 103 12.75 -3.19 -16.33
C GLU A 103 12.39 -3.24 -17.82
N HIS A 104 11.13 -3.52 -18.10
CA HIS A 104 10.50 -3.43 -19.42
C HIS A 104 9.29 -2.51 -19.31
N ILE A 105 9.07 -1.62 -20.27
CA ILE A 105 7.87 -0.79 -20.33
C ILE A 105 7.01 -1.26 -21.50
N VAL A 106 5.78 -1.67 -21.21
CA VAL A 106 4.83 -2.12 -22.22
C VAL A 106 3.61 -1.20 -22.30
N GLU A 107 2.98 -1.08 -23.47
CA GLU A 107 1.79 -0.26 -23.66
C GLU A 107 0.54 -1.13 -23.58
N LEU A 108 -0.26 -0.97 -22.52
CA LEU A 108 -1.52 -1.65 -22.32
C LEU A 108 -2.68 -0.69 -22.65
N ASN A 109 -3.38 -0.92 -23.77
CA ASN A 109 -4.49 -0.09 -24.24
C ASN A 109 -5.76 -0.88 -24.55
N ARG A 110 -5.76 -2.16 -24.21
CA ARG A 110 -6.90 -3.10 -24.35
C ARG A 110 -7.20 -3.75 -23.01
N GLU A 111 -8.34 -4.38 -22.90
CA GLU A 111 -8.74 -5.11 -21.69
C GLU A 111 -7.80 -6.30 -21.40
N GLN A 112 -7.28 -6.91 -22.47
CA GLN A 112 -6.29 -7.97 -22.39
C GLN A 112 -5.27 -7.83 -23.52
N GLN A 113 -3.97 -7.98 -23.19
CA GLN A 113 -2.89 -7.87 -24.19
C GLN A 113 -1.70 -8.72 -23.78
N ARG A 114 -1.13 -9.44 -24.79
CA ARG A 114 0.01 -10.35 -24.60
C ARG A 114 1.31 -9.71 -25.08
N TYR A 115 2.39 -9.95 -24.32
CA TYR A 115 3.75 -9.49 -24.63
C TYR A 115 4.72 -10.65 -24.52
N VAL A 116 5.89 -10.50 -25.18
CA VAL A 116 7.03 -11.39 -25.01
C VAL A 116 8.21 -10.54 -24.57
N LEU A 117 8.70 -10.81 -23.36
CA LEU A 117 9.88 -10.17 -22.80
C LEU A 117 11.07 -11.13 -22.95
N GLU A 118 12.26 -10.60 -23.22
CA GLU A 118 13.48 -11.39 -23.30
C GLU A 118 14.32 -11.18 -22.04
N SER A 119 14.94 -12.27 -21.56
CA SER A 119 15.87 -12.23 -20.43
C SER A 119 17.09 -13.08 -20.74
N SER A 120 18.29 -12.55 -20.44
CA SER A 120 19.55 -13.28 -20.61
C SER A 120 19.77 -14.37 -19.55
N ALA A 121 19.14 -14.24 -18.38
CA ALA A 121 19.18 -15.22 -17.31
C ALA A 121 17.77 -15.74 -17.00
N ARG A 122 17.68 -16.89 -16.32
CA ARG A 122 16.41 -17.48 -15.92
C ARG A 122 15.63 -16.52 -15.01
N PRO A 123 14.39 -16.16 -15.36
CA PRO A 123 13.52 -15.36 -14.49
C PRO A 123 13.13 -16.11 -13.22
N VAL A 124 13.17 -15.42 -12.09
CA VAL A 124 12.69 -15.90 -10.78
C VAL A 124 11.30 -15.33 -10.51
N SER A 125 11.10 -14.03 -10.80
CA SER A 125 9.81 -13.37 -10.64
C SER A 125 9.58 -12.29 -11.69
N LEU A 126 8.30 -11.90 -11.83
CA LEU A 126 7.82 -10.80 -12.64
C LEU A 126 6.89 -9.93 -11.80
N ALA A 127 7.21 -8.66 -11.66
CA ALA A 127 6.39 -7.69 -10.94
C ALA A 127 5.80 -6.62 -11.88
N LEU A 128 4.55 -6.23 -11.64
CA LEU A 128 3.90 -5.12 -12.33
C LEU A 128 4.01 -3.88 -11.46
N ASP A 129 4.63 -2.82 -12.00
CA ASP A 129 4.74 -1.49 -11.37
C ASP A 129 5.15 -1.55 -9.88
N PRO A 130 6.25 -2.24 -9.53
CA PRO A 130 6.65 -2.41 -8.13
C PRO A 130 7.00 -1.10 -7.43
N ASP A 131 7.40 -0.07 -8.18
CA ASP A 131 7.76 1.26 -7.68
C ASP A 131 6.55 2.22 -7.62
N LEU A 132 5.32 1.73 -7.87
CA LEU A 132 4.07 2.48 -7.81
C LEU A 132 4.08 3.77 -8.67
N ARG A 133 4.63 3.71 -9.87
CA ARG A 133 4.73 4.82 -10.81
C ARG A 133 3.42 5.13 -11.55
N LEU A 134 2.51 4.15 -11.62
CA LEU A 134 1.18 4.32 -12.21
C LEU A 134 0.18 4.80 -11.16
N PHE A 135 -0.64 5.79 -11.53
CA PHE A 135 -1.88 6.03 -10.80
C PHE A 135 -2.84 4.88 -11.10
N ARG A 136 -2.97 3.96 -10.19
CA ARG A 136 -3.79 2.76 -10.32
C ARG A 136 -4.42 2.35 -8.99
N ARG A 137 -5.50 1.60 -9.07
CA ARG A 137 -6.04 0.93 -7.88
C ARG A 137 -5.11 -0.21 -7.50
N LEU A 138 -4.58 -0.14 -6.29
CA LEU A 138 -3.75 -1.20 -5.72
C LEU A 138 -4.61 -2.34 -5.18
N ASP A 139 -4.09 -3.56 -5.27
CA ASP A 139 -4.64 -4.69 -4.53
C ASP A 139 -4.38 -4.52 -3.03
N ALA A 140 -5.26 -5.04 -2.19
CA ALA A 140 -5.07 -4.98 -0.75
C ALA A 140 -3.74 -5.62 -0.29
N ALA A 141 -3.26 -6.63 -1.01
CA ALA A 141 -1.99 -7.30 -0.73
C ALA A 141 -0.75 -6.43 -1.05
N GLU A 142 -0.91 -5.42 -1.90
CA GLU A 142 0.15 -4.45 -2.24
C GLU A 142 0.23 -3.29 -1.25
N LEU A 143 -0.73 -3.16 -0.34
CA LEU A 143 -0.78 -2.08 0.64
C LEU A 143 -0.17 -2.54 1.97
N PRO A 144 0.68 -1.72 2.61
CA PRO A 144 1.09 -2.00 3.98
C PRO A 144 -0.14 -1.96 4.90
N PRO A 145 -0.20 -2.78 5.94
CA PRO A 145 -1.21 -2.63 6.96
C PRO A 145 -0.96 -1.32 7.73
N ILE A 146 -1.96 -0.44 7.79
CA ILE A 146 -1.94 0.83 8.52
C ILE A 146 -3.13 0.91 9.47
N LEU A 147 -3.02 1.74 10.51
CA LEU A 147 -4.04 1.88 11.54
C LEU A 147 -5.41 2.24 10.94
N ARG A 148 -5.43 3.12 9.93
CA ARG A 148 -6.67 3.60 9.29
C ARG A 148 -7.51 2.48 8.67
N GLN A 149 -6.90 1.38 8.25
CA GLN A 149 -7.64 0.23 7.71
C GLN A 149 -8.54 -0.44 8.76
N VAL A 150 -8.18 -0.34 10.04
CA VAL A 150 -8.98 -0.84 11.17
C VAL A 150 -9.92 0.24 11.69
N ILE A 151 -9.45 1.48 11.78
CA ILE A 151 -10.21 2.63 12.27
C ILE A 151 -11.48 2.85 11.44
N ASN A 152 -11.38 2.76 10.11
CA ASN A 152 -12.47 3.10 9.18
C ASN A 152 -13.32 1.88 8.76
N ASP A 153 -12.94 0.65 9.13
CA ASP A 153 -13.72 -0.54 8.76
C ASP A 153 -14.89 -0.76 9.74
N PRO A 154 -16.16 -0.54 9.34
CA PRO A 154 -17.31 -0.67 10.25
C PRO A 154 -17.54 -2.12 10.71
N ALA A 155 -16.89 -3.09 10.08
CA ALA A 155 -16.90 -4.49 10.50
C ALA A 155 -15.83 -4.84 11.54
N THR A 156 -15.01 -3.87 11.97
CA THR A 156 -13.95 -4.08 12.96
C THR A 156 -14.51 -4.63 14.26
N LEU A 157 -13.96 -5.76 14.67
CA LEU A 157 -14.22 -6.34 15.99
C LEU A 157 -13.24 -5.76 17.02
N THR A 158 -13.69 -5.58 18.24
CA THR A 158 -12.89 -5.04 19.34
C THR A 158 -12.76 -6.05 20.45
N VAL A 159 -11.52 -6.29 20.86
CA VAL A 159 -11.16 -7.12 22.02
C VAL A 159 -10.36 -6.27 22.99
N THR A 160 -10.74 -6.28 24.26
CA THR A 160 -9.96 -5.71 25.36
C THR A 160 -9.40 -6.85 26.20
N ALA A 161 -8.08 -6.89 26.38
CA ALA A 161 -7.36 -7.97 27.08
C ALA A 161 -6.66 -7.45 28.33
N GLY A 162 -6.86 -8.15 29.45
CA GLY A 162 -6.39 -7.79 30.79
C GLY A 162 -7.51 -7.87 31.80
N ASN A 163 -7.17 -8.05 33.07
CA ASN A 163 -8.15 -8.30 34.14
C ASN A 163 -8.38 -7.07 35.04
N ASP A 164 -7.60 -6.00 34.88
CA ASP A 164 -7.75 -4.78 35.67
C ASP A 164 -8.92 -3.93 35.18
N ALA A 165 -9.84 -3.56 36.09
CA ALA A 165 -11.05 -2.81 35.76
C ALA A 165 -10.73 -1.39 35.22
N ALA A 166 -9.70 -0.72 35.76
CA ALA A 166 -9.30 0.61 35.34
C ALA A 166 -8.71 0.54 33.91
N PHE A 167 -7.91 -0.48 33.61
CA PHE A 167 -7.39 -0.72 32.28
C PHE A 167 -8.52 -0.98 31.26
N GLN A 168 -9.49 -1.84 31.63
CA GLN A 168 -10.64 -2.15 30.78
C GLN A 168 -11.48 -0.92 30.44
N GLU A 169 -11.71 -0.05 31.41
CA GLU A 169 -12.46 1.21 31.21
C GLU A 169 -11.70 2.16 30.27
N THR A 170 -10.39 2.32 30.49
CA THR A 170 -9.54 3.13 29.60
C THR A 170 -9.48 2.55 28.19
N ALA A 171 -9.42 1.21 28.06
CA ALA A 171 -9.42 0.53 26.75
C ALA A 171 -10.74 0.77 25.99
N ARG A 172 -11.88 0.78 26.65
CA ARG A 172 -13.16 1.12 26.03
C ARG A 172 -13.19 2.56 25.53
N ARG A 173 -12.78 3.50 26.37
CA ARG A 173 -12.68 4.92 26.00
C ARG A 173 -11.73 5.13 24.80
N LEU A 174 -10.61 4.40 24.77
CA LEU A 174 -9.70 4.48 23.65
C LEU A 174 -10.32 3.92 22.37
N ALA A 175 -11.01 2.78 22.42
CA ALA A 175 -11.68 2.20 21.28
C ALA A 175 -12.75 3.13 20.70
N GLU A 176 -13.58 3.73 21.56
CA GLU A 176 -14.60 4.71 21.18
C GLU A 176 -14.02 5.96 20.52
N LYS A 177 -12.84 6.40 20.97
CA LYS A 177 -12.16 7.58 20.44
C LYS A 177 -11.36 7.31 19.19
N LEU A 178 -10.89 6.07 19.01
CA LEU A 178 -10.03 5.67 17.90
C LEU A 178 -10.83 5.29 16.67
N LEU A 179 -11.94 4.56 16.83
CA LEU A 179 -12.74 4.07 15.71
C LEU A 179 -13.70 5.16 15.20
N ASP A 180 -13.89 5.23 13.89
CA ASP A 180 -14.86 6.15 13.25
C ASP A 180 -16.33 5.67 13.39
N HIS A 181 -16.55 4.60 14.14
CA HIS A 181 -17.85 3.97 14.40
C HIS A 181 -17.90 3.40 15.83
N ALA A 182 -19.08 3.02 16.31
CA ALA A 182 -19.23 2.39 17.62
C ALA A 182 -18.45 1.06 17.70
N PRO A 183 -17.63 0.83 18.74
CA PRO A 183 -16.88 -0.40 18.92
C PRO A 183 -17.80 -1.62 19.03
N ARG A 184 -17.43 -2.72 18.36
CA ARG A 184 -18.12 -4.00 18.39
C ARG A 184 -17.35 -5.00 19.24
N TYR A 185 -17.64 -5.05 20.51
CA TYR A 185 -16.98 -5.96 21.45
C TYR A 185 -17.43 -7.41 21.24
N ILE A 186 -16.48 -8.33 21.31
CA ILE A 186 -16.71 -9.75 21.12
C ILE A 186 -16.09 -10.60 22.23
N GLY A 187 -16.77 -11.70 22.59
CA GLY A 187 -16.25 -12.69 23.51
C GLY A 187 -15.45 -13.81 22.82
N GLN A 188 -15.76 -14.11 21.57
CA GLN A 188 -15.04 -15.09 20.75
C GLN A 188 -14.58 -14.46 19.44
N TYR A 189 -13.32 -14.68 19.09
CA TYR A 189 -12.71 -14.13 17.89
C TYR A 189 -12.84 -15.06 16.69
N ASP A 190 -13.36 -14.51 15.57
CA ASP A 190 -13.35 -15.14 14.25
C ASP A 190 -12.30 -14.45 13.37
N ARG A 191 -11.37 -15.23 12.78
CA ARG A 191 -10.27 -14.76 11.94
C ARG A 191 -10.69 -14.08 10.62
N ALA A 192 -11.93 -14.21 10.25
CA ALA A 192 -12.45 -13.65 8.99
C ALA A 192 -12.63 -12.13 9.00
N GLN A 193 -12.42 -11.44 10.13
CA GLN A 193 -12.73 -10.02 10.29
C GLN A 193 -11.53 -9.18 10.72
N THR A 194 -11.62 -7.88 10.43
CA THR A 194 -10.69 -6.86 10.94
C THR A 194 -10.78 -6.79 12.46
N LEU A 195 -9.64 -6.70 13.16
CA LEU A 195 -9.57 -6.77 14.62
C LEU A 195 -8.80 -5.59 15.21
N LEU A 196 -9.39 -4.96 16.23
CA LEU A 196 -8.72 -4.07 17.18
C LEU A 196 -8.52 -4.84 18.50
N LEU A 197 -7.27 -5.08 18.89
CA LEU A 197 -6.89 -5.64 20.19
C LEU A 197 -6.26 -4.52 21.03
N ILE A 198 -6.82 -4.28 22.21
CA ILE A 198 -6.26 -3.35 23.21
C ILE A 198 -6.00 -4.15 24.49
N GLY A 199 -4.75 -4.17 24.97
CA GLY A 199 -4.39 -4.95 26.14
C GLY A 199 -3.09 -4.53 26.81
N THR A 200 -2.84 -5.07 27.99
CA THR A 200 -1.50 -5.02 28.57
C THR A 200 -0.53 -5.80 27.71
N HIS A 201 0.77 -5.58 27.85
CA HIS A 201 1.76 -6.31 27.06
C HIS A 201 1.62 -7.83 27.19
N GLN A 202 1.46 -8.30 28.42
CA GLN A 202 1.29 -9.73 28.68
C GLN A 202 -0.02 -10.26 28.08
N ALA A 203 -1.15 -9.63 28.40
CA ALA A 203 -2.45 -10.08 27.91
C ALA A 203 -2.58 -10.04 26.38
N SER A 204 -1.97 -9.04 25.73
CA SER A 204 -1.90 -8.96 24.28
C SER A 204 -1.09 -10.12 23.69
N GLN A 205 0.07 -10.45 24.25
CA GLN A 205 0.89 -11.59 23.81
C GLN A 205 0.15 -12.92 23.98
N GLU A 206 -0.48 -13.15 25.12
CA GLU A 206 -1.27 -14.36 25.38
C GLU A 206 -2.42 -14.50 24.37
N PHE A 207 -3.14 -13.43 24.10
CA PHE A 207 -4.21 -13.42 23.11
C PHE A 207 -3.69 -13.74 21.70
N LEU A 208 -2.60 -13.07 21.27
CA LEU A 208 -2.00 -13.30 19.95
C LEU A 208 -1.54 -14.76 19.79
N LEU A 209 -0.89 -15.34 20.79
CA LEU A 209 -0.44 -16.73 20.78
C LEU A 209 -1.63 -17.71 20.74
N LYS A 210 -2.62 -17.52 21.62
CA LYS A 210 -3.82 -18.38 21.69
C LYS A 210 -4.55 -18.45 20.36
N HIS A 211 -4.65 -17.31 19.66
CA HIS A 211 -5.39 -17.23 18.40
C HIS A 211 -4.50 -17.36 17.15
N LYS A 212 -3.20 -17.67 17.32
CA LYS A 212 -2.20 -17.81 16.24
C LYS A 212 -2.21 -16.58 15.32
N LEU A 213 -2.27 -15.39 15.91
CA LEU A 213 -2.20 -14.11 15.22
C LEU A 213 -0.75 -13.65 15.05
N PRO A 214 -0.47 -12.69 14.15
CA PRO A 214 0.85 -12.12 13.99
C PRO A 214 1.41 -11.60 15.31
N ALA A 215 2.63 -12.03 15.65
CA ALA A 215 3.30 -11.62 16.87
C ALA A 215 3.71 -10.16 16.84
N GLN A 216 4.04 -9.60 18.01
CA GLN A 216 4.63 -8.28 18.13
C GLN A 216 5.93 -8.20 17.31
N PRO A 217 6.09 -7.17 16.45
CA PRO A 217 7.32 -6.95 15.71
C PRO A 217 8.53 -6.80 16.65
N ALA A 218 9.63 -7.47 16.30
CA ALA A 218 10.86 -7.44 17.11
C ALA A 218 11.39 -6.01 17.32
N THR A 219 11.20 -5.14 16.33
CA THR A 219 11.60 -3.73 16.35
C THR A 219 10.87 -2.90 17.39
N LEU A 220 9.72 -3.33 17.88
CA LEU A 220 8.92 -2.61 18.88
C LEU A 220 9.08 -3.14 20.31
N ARG A 221 9.70 -4.31 20.48
CA ARG A 221 9.82 -4.93 21.80
C ARG A 221 10.60 -4.06 22.78
N GLY A 222 10.01 -3.83 23.97
CA GLY A 222 10.65 -3.04 25.04
C GLY A 222 10.82 -1.55 24.74
N LYS A 223 10.14 -1.01 23.71
CA LYS A 223 10.22 0.42 23.37
C LYS A 223 9.09 1.20 23.99
N GLY A 224 9.45 2.08 24.95
CA GLY A 224 8.49 2.97 25.61
C GLY A 224 7.46 2.24 26.43
N SER A 225 6.47 2.98 26.95
CA SER A 225 5.39 2.48 27.82
C SER A 225 4.19 1.91 27.04
N ALA A 226 4.10 2.16 25.74
CA ALA A 226 3.06 1.60 24.88
C ALA A 226 3.53 1.43 23.43
N GLN A 227 3.07 0.34 22.79
CA GLN A 227 3.33 0.06 21.40
C GLN A 227 2.03 -0.20 20.64
N VAL A 228 1.98 0.33 19.42
CA VAL A 228 0.84 0.19 18.51
C VAL A 228 1.35 -0.34 17.18
N TRP A 229 0.70 -1.38 16.64
CA TRP A 229 1.08 -1.87 15.30
C TRP A 229 -0.09 -2.50 14.58
N ALA A 230 -0.09 -2.29 13.27
CA ALA A 230 -0.96 -2.98 12.35
C ALA A 230 -0.22 -4.15 11.71
N ALA A 231 -0.90 -5.28 11.54
CA ALA A 231 -0.37 -6.47 10.88
C ALA A 231 -1.42 -7.11 9.96
N ARG A 232 -0.98 -7.85 8.94
CA ARG A 232 -1.87 -8.60 8.07
C ARG A 232 -2.13 -9.98 8.69
N GLN A 233 -3.38 -10.34 8.83
CA GLN A 233 -3.80 -11.67 9.25
C GLN A 233 -3.84 -12.64 8.06
N ASP A 234 -3.83 -13.96 8.36
CA ASP A 234 -4.18 -14.97 7.37
C ASP A 234 -5.58 -14.65 6.83
N GLY A 235 -5.75 -14.65 5.49
CA GLY A 235 -7.01 -14.21 4.86
C GLY A 235 -7.06 -12.72 4.50
N GLY A 236 -5.97 -11.96 4.74
CA GLY A 236 -5.80 -10.61 4.21
C GLY A 236 -6.48 -9.48 5.02
N LYS A 237 -7.16 -9.79 6.13
CA LYS A 237 -7.72 -8.79 7.03
C LYS A 237 -6.64 -8.13 7.89
N THR A 238 -6.91 -6.93 8.40
CA THR A 238 -5.94 -6.20 9.23
C THR A 238 -6.24 -6.39 10.71
N LEU A 239 -5.17 -6.66 11.46
CA LEU A 239 -5.11 -6.62 12.92
C LEU A 239 -4.46 -5.30 13.33
N LEU A 240 -5.04 -4.59 14.29
CA LEU A 240 -4.42 -3.47 14.99
C LEU A 240 -4.29 -3.85 16.46
N VAL A 241 -3.08 -3.77 16.98
CA VAL A 241 -2.81 -4.01 18.41
C VAL A 241 -2.38 -2.71 19.06
N VAL A 242 -2.98 -2.41 20.20
CA VAL A 242 -2.55 -1.37 21.13
C VAL A 242 -2.16 -2.07 22.42
N SER A 243 -0.89 -2.06 22.73
CA SER A 243 -0.30 -2.77 23.88
C SER A 243 0.38 -1.75 24.79
N ALA A 244 0.05 -1.74 26.09
CA ALA A 244 0.57 -0.77 27.04
C ALA A 244 1.00 -1.46 28.35
N ASP A 245 1.88 -0.80 29.13
CA ASP A 245 2.33 -1.30 30.43
C ASP A 245 1.14 -1.37 31.42
N ASP A 246 0.39 -0.30 31.51
CA ASP A 246 -0.71 -0.10 32.46
C ASP A 246 -1.80 0.86 31.92
N SER A 247 -2.78 1.15 32.78
CA SER A 247 -3.88 2.06 32.45
C SER A 247 -3.42 3.51 32.23
N ALA A 248 -2.36 3.95 32.92
CA ALA A 248 -1.84 5.31 32.77
C ALA A 248 -1.13 5.49 31.40
N ALA A 249 -0.35 4.50 30.99
CA ALA A 249 0.26 4.45 29.67
C ALA A 249 -0.81 4.43 28.55
N LEU A 250 -1.90 3.67 28.75
CA LEU A 250 -3.00 3.61 27.81
C LEU A 250 -3.80 4.95 27.76
N GLU A 251 -4.05 5.59 28.90
CA GLU A 251 -4.71 6.89 29.01
C GLU A 251 -3.95 7.97 28.22
N ALA A 252 -2.62 7.93 28.28
CA ALA A 252 -1.77 8.88 27.57
C ALA A 252 -1.93 8.81 26.04
N LEU A 253 -2.43 7.69 25.49
CA LEU A 253 -2.68 7.50 24.05
C LEU A 253 -3.99 8.12 23.58
N LEU A 254 -4.97 8.39 24.45
CA LEU A 254 -6.31 8.87 24.09
C LEU A 254 -6.28 10.11 23.19
N ARG A 255 -5.33 11.00 23.40
CA ARG A 255 -5.20 12.23 22.62
C ARG A 255 -4.37 12.04 21.35
N PRO A 256 -3.14 11.50 21.38
CA PRO A 256 -2.27 11.46 20.21
C PRO A 256 -2.63 10.38 19.21
N LEU A 257 -3.02 9.17 19.64
CA LEU A 257 -3.14 8.01 18.75
C LEU A 257 -4.10 8.19 17.56
N PRO A 258 -5.27 8.83 17.69
CA PRO A 258 -6.19 9.01 16.55
C PRO A 258 -5.60 9.80 15.37
N HIS A 259 -4.54 10.57 15.59
CA HIS A 259 -3.89 11.37 14.54
C HIS A 259 -2.91 10.58 13.67
N TYR A 260 -2.61 9.33 14.03
CA TYR A 260 -1.59 8.51 13.36
C TYR A 260 -2.16 7.41 12.46
N GLY A 261 -3.35 7.60 11.92
CA GLY A 261 -4.04 6.60 11.09
C GLY A 261 -3.25 6.13 9.85
N SER A 262 -2.31 6.93 9.33
CA SER A 262 -1.47 6.60 8.18
C SER A 262 -0.24 5.73 8.51
N GLU A 263 0.08 5.56 9.80
CA GLU A 263 1.23 4.75 10.22
C GLU A 263 0.87 3.26 10.29
N SER A 264 1.89 2.42 10.16
CA SER A 264 1.79 0.97 10.41
C SER A 264 2.16 0.62 11.84
N TYR A 265 3.05 1.39 12.46
CA TYR A 265 3.49 1.15 13.83
C TYR A 265 3.92 2.44 14.53
N LEU A 266 3.79 2.42 15.86
CA LEU A 266 4.25 3.48 16.75
C LEU A 266 4.75 2.88 18.07
N ALA A 267 5.70 3.56 18.69
CA ALA A 267 6.05 3.39 20.10
C ALA A 267 5.90 4.72 20.82
N PHE A 268 5.34 4.68 22.02
CA PHE A 268 5.08 5.84 22.87
C PHE A 268 5.81 5.71 24.20
N ASP A 269 6.31 6.83 24.70
CA ASP A 269 6.69 6.99 26.08
C ASP A 269 5.78 8.04 26.71
N GLY A 270 4.84 7.58 27.55
CA GLY A 270 3.68 8.36 27.91
C GLY A 270 2.89 8.79 26.66
N GLY A 271 2.59 10.10 26.53
CA GLY A 271 1.89 10.67 25.37
C GLY A 271 2.80 11.05 24.19
N LYS A 272 4.12 10.86 24.31
CA LYS A 272 5.09 11.26 23.29
C LYS A 272 5.43 10.08 22.36
N VAL A 273 5.34 10.28 21.05
CA VAL A 273 5.83 9.32 20.06
C VAL A 273 7.35 9.31 20.05
N ILE A 274 7.96 8.16 20.30
CA ILE A 274 9.40 7.94 20.24
C ILE A 274 9.84 7.21 18.98
N GLU A 275 8.93 6.46 18.33
CA GLU A 275 9.18 5.81 17.05
C GLU A 275 7.87 5.67 16.28
N ARG A 276 7.91 5.78 14.95
CA ARG A 276 6.79 5.53 14.06
C ARG A 276 7.25 5.20 12.65
N GLY A 277 6.39 4.57 11.89
CA GLY A 277 6.65 4.30 10.48
C GLY A 277 5.59 3.46 9.80
N VAL A 278 5.83 3.19 8.52
CA VAL A 278 5.02 2.33 7.67
C VAL A 278 5.84 1.10 7.30
N TRP A 279 5.22 -0.10 7.41
CA TRP A 279 5.89 -1.33 6.99
C TRP A 279 6.13 -1.31 5.49
N PRO A 280 7.27 -1.85 5.01
CA PRO A 280 7.44 -2.06 3.58
C PRO A 280 6.36 -3.02 3.08
N ALA A 281 5.65 -2.61 2.03
CA ALA A 281 4.74 -3.53 1.33
C ALA A 281 5.56 -4.36 0.33
N PRO A 282 5.46 -5.70 0.34
CA PRO A 282 6.08 -6.49 -0.70
C PRO A 282 5.38 -6.20 -2.03
N PRO A 283 6.13 -6.02 -3.12
CA PRO A 283 5.53 -5.94 -4.44
C PRO A 283 4.80 -7.26 -4.74
N ARG A 284 3.64 -7.16 -5.40
CA ARG A 284 2.94 -8.36 -5.88
C ARG A 284 3.74 -8.95 -7.05
N GLU A 285 4.36 -10.09 -6.82
CA GLU A 285 5.19 -10.77 -7.80
C GLU A 285 4.51 -12.04 -8.31
N TRP A 286 4.61 -12.27 -9.62
CA TRP A 286 4.35 -13.55 -10.25
C TRP A 286 5.61 -14.40 -10.12
N LEU A 287 5.56 -15.44 -9.30
CA LEU A 287 6.70 -16.33 -9.08
C LEU A 287 6.74 -17.41 -10.14
N PHE A 288 7.93 -17.65 -10.69
CA PHE A 288 8.16 -18.75 -11.61
C PHE A 288 8.68 -19.96 -10.85
N PRO A 289 8.25 -21.19 -11.22
CA PRO A 289 8.72 -22.42 -10.58
C PRO A 289 10.24 -22.54 -10.66
N ALA A 290 10.87 -22.94 -9.55
CA ALA A 290 12.24 -23.43 -9.56
C ALA A 290 12.23 -24.86 -10.18
N HIS A 291 13.02 -25.11 -11.20
CA HIS A 291 13.28 -26.45 -11.73
C HIS A 291 14.65 -26.90 -11.31
#